data_4d268787d7f0ba29c69e64ba117751e8
#
_entry.id   4d268787d7f0ba29c69e64ba117751e8
#
_cell.length_a   1.000
_cell.length_b   1.000
_cell.length_c   1.000
_cell.angle_alpha   90.00
_cell.angle_beta   90.00
_cell.angle_gamma   90.00
#
_symmetry.space_group_name_H-M   'P 1'
#
loop_
_entity.id
_entity.type
_entity.pdbx_description
1 polymer ?
#
loop_
_entity_poly.entity_id
_entity_poly.type
_entity_poly.pdbx_seq_one_letter_code
_entity_poly.pdbx_strand_id
1 'polypeptide(L)'
;MADLNPIGKRIHNISPDPVRLTLDDGTEAVFRVSGAEFFQQEFQAEGTRDDDEGAAYRFVSSADNDAILVGRKGPDEEGWSMIGEAVKAEPVGAP
;
A
#
# COMPACT_ATOMS: atom_id res chain seq x y z
N MET A 1 0.79 -17.45 -17.87
CA MET A 1 1.40 -16.20 -17.43
C MET A 1 0.62 -15.67 -16.23
N ALA A 2 1.31 -15.45 -15.13
CA ALA A 2 0.64 -14.96 -13.94
C ALA A 2 0.38 -13.46 -14.05
N ASP A 3 -0.80 -13.05 -13.61
CA ASP A 3 -1.18 -11.66 -13.64
C ASP A 3 -0.61 -10.93 -12.42
N LEU A 4 -0.31 -9.65 -12.59
CA LEU A 4 0.06 -8.80 -11.47
C LEU A 4 -1.17 -8.55 -10.60
N ASN A 5 -0.93 -8.38 -9.30
CA ASN A 5 -2.03 -8.10 -8.39
C ASN A 5 -2.75 -6.80 -8.79
N PRO A 6 -4.06 -6.80 -8.96
CA PRO A 6 -4.79 -5.61 -9.43
C PRO A 6 -4.68 -4.42 -8.48
N ILE A 7 -4.65 -4.65 -7.18
CA ILE A 7 -4.50 -3.56 -6.21
C ILE A 7 -3.08 -2.98 -6.31
N GLY A 8 -2.07 -3.83 -6.43
CA GLY A 8 -0.70 -3.37 -6.64
C GLY A 8 -0.56 -2.55 -7.91
N LYS A 9 -1.18 -3.00 -8.99
CA LYS A 9 -1.18 -2.26 -10.25
C LYS A 9 -1.82 -0.88 -10.10
N ARG A 10 -2.94 -0.79 -9.36
CA ARG A 10 -3.59 0.49 -9.11
C ARG A 10 -2.68 1.43 -8.32
N ILE A 11 -2.07 0.92 -7.26
CA ILE A 11 -1.15 1.72 -6.45
C ILE A 11 0.01 2.23 -7.32
N HIS A 12 0.58 1.34 -8.11
CA HIS A 12 1.69 1.68 -9.00
C HIS A 12 1.28 2.76 -10.00
N ASN A 13 0.09 2.65 -10.59
CA ASN A 13 -0.39 3.58 -11.58
C ASN A 13 -0.74 4.96 -11.00
N ILE A 14 -1.22 5.01 -9.76
CA ILE A 14 -1.57 6.25 -9.09
C ILE A 14 -0.33 6.96 -8.56
N SER A 15 0.65 6.19 -8.10
CA SER A 15 1.89 6.71 -7.55
C SER A 15 2.61 7.61 -8.58
N PRO A 16 3.22 8.73 -8.17
CA PRO A 16 3.43 9.22 -6.81
C PRO A 16 2.28 10.06 -6.25
N ASP A 17 1.17 10.13 -6.93
CA ASP A 17 0.02 10.87 -6.44
C ASP A 17 -0.59 10.17 -5.22
N PRO A 18 -1.28 10.91 -4.34
CA PRO A 18 -1.92 10.28 -3.19
C PRO A 18 -2.95 9.23 -3.60
N VAL A 19 -3.00 8.15 -2.84
CA VAL A 19 -3.93 7.06 -3.10
C VAL A 19 -4.76 6.80 -1.85
N ARG A 20 -6.07 6.63 -2.02
CA ARG A 20 -6.94 6.20 -0.93
C ARG A 20 -7.02 4.69 -0.95
N LEU A 21 -6.61 4.08 0.14
CA LEU A 21 -6.70 2.63 0.30
C LEU A 21 -7.80 2.28 1.26
N THR A 22 -8.53 1.22 0.95
CA THR A 22 -9.50 0.62 1.85
C THR A 22 -8.91 -0.71 2.30
N LEU A 23 -8.84 -0.91 3.61
CA LEU A 23 -8.32 -2.14 4.18
C LEU A 23 -9.47 -3.13 4.40
N ASP A 24 -9.09 -4.38 4.64
CA ASP A 24 -10.06 -5.48 4.79
C ASP A 24 -10.97 -5.34 6.00
N ASP A 25 -10.61 -4.49 6.96
CA ASP A 25 -11.47 -4.19 8.11
C ASP A 25 -12.37 -2.98 7.88
N GLY A 26 -12.37 -2.41 6.67
CA GLY A 26 -13.17 -1.25 6.32
C GLY A 26 -12.49 0.09 6.55
N THR A 27 -11.29 0.10 7.11
CA THR A 27 -10.53 1.34 7.31
C THR A 27 -10.17 1.95 5.96
N GLU A 28 -10.43 3.26 5.82
CA GLU A 28 -10.00 4.02 4.65
C GLU A 28 -9.02 5.09 5.06
N ALA A 29 -7.95 5.23 4.30
CA ALA A 29 -6.94 6.24 4.60
C ALA A 29 -6.22 6.64 3.33
N VAL A 30 -5.65 7.84 3.35
CA VAL A 30 -4.90 8.39 2.23
C VAL A 30 -3.40 8.17 2.48
N PHE A 31 -2.76 7.58 1.52
CA PHE A 31 -1.33 7.29 1.59
C PHE A 31 -0.59 8.01 0.47
N ARG A 32 0.62 8.43 0.74
CA ARG A 32 1.55 8.95 -0.26
C ARG A 32 2.60 7.88 -0.47
N VAL A 33 2.52 7.22 -1.61
CA VAL A 33 3.35 6.07 -1.92
C VAL A 33 4.55 6.51 -2.73
N SER A 34 5.73 6.04 -2.35
CA SER A 34 6.97 6.27 -3.08
C SER A 34 7.64 4.93 -3.34
N GLY A 35 8.44 4.85 -4.40
CA GLY A 35 9.20 3.64 -4.69
C GLY A 35 8.35 2.42 -5.01
N ALA A 36 7.16 2.63 -5.59
CA ALA A 36 6.31 1.52 -5.98
C ALA A 36 6.92 0.79 -7.18
N GLU A 37 7.12 -0.52 -7.05
CA GLU A 37 7.71 -1.30 -8.13
C GLU A 37 7.26 -2.74 -8.10
N PHE A 38 7.32 -3.36 -9.26
CA PHE A 38 7.10 -4.79 -9.39
C PHE A 38 8.44 -5.47 -9.61
N PHE A 39 8.67 -6.53 -8.85
CA PHE A 39 9.83 -7.38 -9.00
C PHE A 39 9.31 -8.69 -9.57
N GLN A 40 9.32 -8.81 -10.88
CA GLN A 40 8.57 -9.86 -11.56
C GLN A 40 7.09 -9.68 -11.24
N GLN A 41 6.52 -10.55 -10.42
CA GLN A 41 5.12 -10.47 -10.01
C GLN A 41 4.93 -9.90 -8.61
N GLU A 42 6.02 -9.76 -7.86
CA GLU A 42 5.95 -9.27 -6.50
C GLU A 42 5.87 -7.75 -6.49
N PHE A 43 4.94 -7.23 -5.71
CA PHE A 43 4.78 -5.79 -5.56
C PHE A 43 5.43 -5.33 -4.27
N GLN A 44 6.16 -4.23 -4.34
CA GLN A 44 6.75 -3.59 -3.16
C GLN A 44 6.59 -2.09 -3.30
N ALA A 45 6.22 -1.45 -2.20
CA ALA A 45 6.13 0.00 -2.15
C ALA A 45 6.29 0.46 -0.71
N GLU A 46 6.69 1.70 -0.56
CA GLU A 46 6.79 2.35 0.74
C GLU A 46 6.05 3.67 0.67
N GLY A 47 5.66 4.20 1.83
CA GLY A 47 4.98 5.46 1.85
C GLY A 47 4.67 5.94 3.24
N THR A 48 3.86 6.99 3.29
CA THR A 48 3.40 7.59 4.54
C THR A 48 1.89 7.75 4.48
N ARG A 49 1.28 7.90 5.63
CA ARG A 49 -0.15 8.15 5.74
C ARG A 49 -0.34 9.59 6.18
N ASP A 50 -1.27 10.30 5.53
CA ASP A 50 -1.45 11.73 5.76
C ASP A 50 -1.81 12.08 7.21
N ASP A 51 -2.50 11.19 7.91
CA ASP A 51 -2.94 11.44 9.28
C ASP A 51 -2.12 10.68 10.33
N ASP A 52 -0.93 10.21 9.96
CA ASP A 52 -0.08 9.44 10.87
C ASP A 52 1.38 9.85 10.67
N GLU A 53 1.69 11.07 11.06
CA GLU A 53 3.02 11.63 10.90
C GLU A 53 4.08 10.82 11.64
N GLY A 54 5.23 10.66 10.99
CA GLY A 54 6.36 9.97 11.58
C GLY A 54 6.32 8.46 11.43
N ALA A 55 5.19 7.89 11.05
CA ALA A 55 5.11 6.46 10.80
C ALA A 55 5.46 6.14 9.36
N ALA A 56 6.13 5.01 9.16
CA ALA A 56 6.42 4.50 7.82
C ALA A 56 5.42 3.39 7.50
N TYR A 57 5.05 3.29 6.24
CA TYR A 57 4.16 2.25 5.74
C TYR A 57 4.83 1.51 4.61
N ARG A 58 4.53 0.22 4.50
CA ARG A 58 5.00 -0.55 3.36
C ARG A 58 3.86 -1.42 2.85
N PHE A 59 3.89 -1.66 1.55
CA PHE A 59 2.85 -2.39 0.83
C PHE A 59 3.53 -3.50 0.05
N VAL A 60 3.22 -4.74 0.37
CA VAL A 60 3.89 -5.89 -0.27
C VAL A 60 2.85 -6.93 -0.65
N SER A 61 3.06 -7.58 -1.78
CA SER A 61 2.19 -8.68 -2.15
C SER A 61 2.45 -9.88 -1.26
N SER A 62 1.40 -10.66 -1.02
CA SER A 62 1.51 -11.90 -0.26
C SER A 62 2.32 -12.94 -1.04
N ALA A 63 2.69 -14.03 -0.38
CA ALA A 63 3.52 -15.07 -0.98
C ALA A 63 2.91 -15.66 -2.25
N ASP A 64 1.58 -15.75 -2.31
CA ASP A 64 0.86 -16.25 -3.49
C ASP A 64 0.45 -15.12 -4.44
N ASN A 65 0.87 -13.89 -4.15
CA ASN A 65 0.58 -12.71 -4.95
C ASN A 65 -0.91 -12.36 -5.04
N ASP A 66 -1.69 -12.85 -4.10
CA ASP A 66 -3.14 -12.74 -4.09
C ASP A 66 -3.64 -11.51 -3.32
N ALA A 67 -2.83 -10.99 -2.42
CA ALA A 67 -3.20 -9.86 -1.56
C ALA A 67 -2.07 -8.85 -1.46
N ILE A 68 -2.42 -7.60 -1.18
CA ILE A 68 -1.45 -6.56 -0.85
C ILE A 68 -1.52 -6.32 0.65
N LEU A 69 -0.45 -6.69 1.33
CA LEU A 69 -0.36 -6.57 2.78
C LEU A 69 0.18 -5.19 3.14
N VAL A 70 -0.40 -4.59 4.17
CA VAL A 70 -0.01 -3.26 4.62
C VAL A 70 0.67 -3.38 5.97
N GLY A 71 1.90 -2.92 6.05
CA GLY A 71 2.66 -2.90 7.28
C GLY A 71 2.89 -1.48 7.76
N ARG A 72 2.96 -1.31 9.08
CA ARG A 72 3.19 -0.02 9.71
C ARG A 72 4.37 -0.12 10.67
N LYS A 73 5.19 0.92 10.66
CA LYS A 73 6.29 1.06 11.62
C LYS A 73 6.20 2.46 12.20
N GLY A 74 5.86 2.57 13.48
CA GLY A 74 5.77 3.86 14.15
C GLY A 74 7.14 4.48 14.38
N PRO A 75 7.20 5.78 14.71
CA PRO A 75 8.47 6.49 14.85
C PRO A 75 9.36 5.94 15.96
N ASP A 76 8.75 5.33 16.98
CA ASP A 76 9.52 4.75 18.09
C ASP A 76 9.58 3.22 18.03
N GLU A 77 9.15 2.64 16.94
CA GLU A 77 9.13 1.18 16.79
C GLU A 77 10.31 0.71 15.95
N GLU A 78 10.83 -0.46 16.26
CA GLU A 78 11.96 -1.02 15.54
C GLU A 78 11.56 -2.03 14.47
N GLY A 79 10.31 -2.44 14.45
CA GLY A 79 9.84 -3.46 13.53
C GLY A 79 8.53 -3.09 12.87
N TRP A 80 8.16 -3.88 11.90
CA TRP A 80 6.92 -3.70 11.13
C TRP A 80 5.80 -4.51 11.75
N SER A 81 4.61 -3.91 11.81
CA SER A 81 3.39 -4.60 12.23
C SER A 81 2.44 -4.62 11.05
N MET A 82 1.91 -5.79 10.75
CA MET A 82 0.91 -5.90 9.70
C MET A 82 -0.42 -5.38 10.24
N ILE A 83 -1.01 -4.41 9.54
CA ILE A 83 -2.25 -3.78 9.98
C ILE A 83 -3.46 -4.19 9.16
N GLY A 84 -3.25 -4.83 8.02
CA GLY A 84 -4.36 -5.28 7.22
C GLY A 84 -3.95 -5.55 5.78
N GLU A 85 -4.96 -5.80 4.97
CA GLU A 85 -4.80 -6.07 3.54
C GLU A 85 -5.55 -4.98 2.77
N ALA A 86 -4.90 -4.41 1.77
CA ALA A 86 -5.55 -3.41 0.93
C ALA A 86 -6.47 -4.12 -0.06
N VAL A 87 -7.76 -3.79 0.01
CA VAL A 87 -8.77 -4.42 -0.85
C VAL A 87 -9.29 -3.47 -1.93
N LYS A 88 -8.96 -2.18 -1.83
CA LYS A 88 -9.39 -1.20 -2.81
C LYS A 88 -8.38 -0.06 -2.86
N ALA A 89 -8.10 0.45 -4.05
CA ALA A 89 -7.20 1.59 -4.24
C ALA A 89 -7.84 2.55 -5.23
N GLU A 90 -7.87 3.84 -4.86
CA GLU A 90 -8.47 4.88 -5.69
C GLU A 90 -7.63 6.14 -5.66
N PRO A 91 -7.60 6.93 -6.75
CA PRO A 91 -6.95 8.23 -6.71
C PRO A 91 -7.73 9.19 -5.83
N VAL A 92 -7.00 10.08 -5.16
CA VAL A 92 -7.59 11.09 -4.27
C VAL A 92 -7.80 12.38 -5.04
N GLY A 93 -8.91 13.04 -4.77
CA GLY A 93 -9.16 14.35 -5.34
C GLY A 93 -9.45 14.35 -6.83
N ALA A 94 -9.78 13.21 -7.39
CA ALA A 94 -10.23 13.16 -8.78
C ALA A 94 -11.54 13.92 -8.90
N PRO A 95 -11.65 14.82 -9.88
CA PRO A 95 -12.90 15.54 -10.11
C PRO A 95 -14.02 14.62 -10.55
#